data_9c323e71cdbd06e4a38889d72e324a1a
#
_entry.id   9c323e71cdbd06e4a38889d72e324a1a
#
_cell.length_a   1.000
_cell.length_b   1.000
_cell.length_c   1.000
_cell.angle_alpha   90.00
_cell.angle_beta   90.00
_cell.angle_gamma   90.00
#
_symmetry.space_group_name_H-M   'P 1'
#
loop_
_entity.id
_entity.type
_entity.pdbx_description
1 polymer ?
#
loop_
_entity_poly.entity_id
_entity_poly.type
_entity_poly.pdbx_seq_one_letter_code
_entity_poly.pdbx_strand_id
1 'polypeptide(L)'
;MSLVIKGQFGLIVDAVREKRPVIHHLTNYVTAGDCANITLCAGASPVMADEAEEVAEITSNADALVLNLGTIAKAKMQAMEIAAVAAKNKGIAVVLDPVGVMASKLRLVFALKLLNEGLVTIVRGNYAECLALLEEKAEGKGVDSNGNVTDGLRAVSYTH
;
A
#
# COMPACT_ATOMS: atom_id res chain seq x y z
N MET A 1 7.24 -3.67 27.40
CA MET A 1 6.71 -3.37 26.06
C MET A 1 6.61 -4.59 25.12
N SER A 2 7.47 -5.62 25.20
CA SER A 2 7.47 -6.77 24.26
C SER A 2 6.33 -7.79 24.45
N LEU A 3 5.81 -8.02 25.67
CA LEU A 3 4.76 -9.00 25.95
C LEU A 3 3.35 -8.57 25.50
N VAL A 4 3.05 -7.27 25.60
CA VAL A 4 1.76 -6.70 25.16
C VAL A 4 1.64 -6.76 23.63
N ILE A 5 2.73 -6.49 22.91
CA ILE A 5 2.75 -6.54 21.43
C ILE A 5 2.56 -7.98 20.94
N LYS A 6 3.16 -8.99 21.61
CA LYS A 6 3.01 -10.42 21.24
C LYS A 6 1.57 -10.90 21.41
N GLY A 7 0.87 -10.48 22.47
CA GLY A 7 -0.53 -10.83 22.67
C GLY A 7 -1.45 -10.21 21.62
N GLN A 8 -1.24 -8.95 21.27
CA GLN A 8 -2.02 -8.26 20.24
C GLN A 8 -1.78 -8.84 18.84
N PHE A 9 -0.54 -9.23 18.52
CA PHE A 9 -0.22 -9.86 17.24
C PHE A 9 -0.96 -11.20 17.06
N GLY A 10 -1.02 -12.04 18.10
CA GLY A 10 -1.78 -13.29 18.07
C GLY A 10 -3.25 -13.05 17.75
N LEU A 11 -3.88 -12.09 18.41
CA LEU A 11 -5.29 -11.73 18.17
C LEU A 11 -5.54 -11.24 16.74
N ILE A 12 -4.61 -10.50 16.16
CA ILE A 12 -4.72 -10.04 14.76
C ILE A 12 -4.64 -11.22 13.80
N VAL A 13 -3.70 -12.14 14.00
CA VAL A 13 -3.55 -13.34 13.16
C VAL A 13 -4.78 -14.23 13.26
N ASP A 14 -5.31 -14.43 14.46
CA ASP A 14 -6.52 -15.23 14.67
C ASP A 14 -7.73 -14.59 13.99
N ALA A 15 -7.88 -13.26 14.08
CA ALA A 15 -8.94 -12.52 13.39
C ALA A 15 -8.83 -12.62 11.86
N VAL A 16 -7.60 -12.59 11.30
CA VAL A 16 -7.38 -12.80 9.85
C VAL A 16 -7.80 -14.21 9.45
N ARG A 17 -7.44 -15.23 10.22
CA ARG A 17 -7.80 -16.63 9.95
C ARG A 17 -9.30 -16.90 10.05
N GLU A 18 -9.97 -16.23 10.96
CA GLU A 18 -11.43 -16.32 11.13
C GLU A 18 -12.17 -15.63 9.98
N LYS A 19 -11.76 -14.40 9.64
CA LYS A 19 -12.43 -13.58 8.61
C LYS A 19 -12.08 -13.97 7.19
N ARG A 20 -10.89 -14.58 6.97
CA ARG A 20 -10.34 -14.92 5.65
C ARG A 20 -10.47 -13.78 4.63
N PRO A 21 -9.97 -12.59 4.94
CA PRO A 21 -10.17 -11.42 4.09
C PRO A 21 -9.56 -11.61 2.71
N VAL A 22 -10.18 -11.01 1.71
CA VAL A 22 -9.62 -10.93 0.34
C VAL A 22 -8.69 -9.73 0.27
N ILE A 23 -7.43 -9.98 -0.11
CA ILE A 23 -6.40 -8.95 -0.25
C ILE A 23 -6.06 -8.80 -1.72
N HIS A 24 -6.35 -7.63 -2.29
CA HIS A 24 -5.96 -7.31 -3.64
C HIS A 24 -4.53 -6.77 -3.67
N HIS A 25 -3.64 -7.37 -4.47
CA HIS A 25 -2.25 -6.98 -4.60
C HIS A 25 -1.95 -6.50 -6.03
N LEU A 26 -1.56 -5.24 -6.18
CA LEU A 26 -0.84 -4.75 -7.34
C LEU A 26 0.64 -4.66 -6.96
N THR A 27 1.37 -5.74 -7.20
CA THR A 27 2.75 -5.91 -6.72
C THR A 27 3.75 -6.12 -7.86
N ASN A 28 5.03 -6.25 -7.51
CA ASN A 28 6.10 -6.48 -8.46
C ASN A 28 6.18 -7.95 -8.89
N TYR A 29 6.72 -8.20 -10.08
CA TYR A 29 6.80 -9.55 -10.64
C TYR A 29 7.82 -10.46 -9.94
N VAL A 30 8.79 -9.87 -9.21
CA VAL A 30 9.85 -10.64 -8.53
C VAL A 30 9.31 -11.38 -7.32
N THR A 31 8.40 -10.75 -6.58
CA THR A 31 7.88 -11.27 -5.30
C THR A 31 6.38 -11.58 -5.32
N ALA A 32 5.72 -11.53 -6.49
CA ALA A 32 4.28 -11.76 -6.57
C ALA A 32 3.86 -13.12 -5.99
N GLY A 33 4.58 -14.19 -6.33
CA GLY A 33 4.33 -15.53 -5.79
C GLY A 33 4.54 -15.61 -4.28
N ASP A 34 5.58 -14.96 -3.75
CA ASP A 34 5.85 -14.93 -2.31
C ASP A 34 4.78 -14.14 -1.55
N CYS A 35 4.33 -13.00 -2.11
CA CYS A 35 3.22 -12.23 -1.55
C CYS A 35 1.92 -13.04 -1.49
N ALA A 36 1.61 -13.79 -2.54
CA ALA A 36 0.44 -14.66 -2.57
C ALA A 36 0.56 -15.78 -1.52
N ASN A 37 1.71 -16.46 -1.46
CA ASN A 37 1.94 -17.55 -0.52
C ASN A 37 1.89 -17.08 0.94
N ILE A 38 2.52 -15.97 1.29
CA ILE A 38 2.48 -15.47 2.67
C ILE A 38 1.07 -15.03 3.08
N THR A 39 0.31 -14.44 2.16
CA THR A 39 -1.09 -14.07 2.38
C THR A 39 -1.94 -15.31 2.68
N LEU A 40 -1.79 -16.39 1.91
CA LEU A 40 -2.45 -17.67 2.16
C LEU A 40 -2.02 -18.29 3.51
N CYS A 41 -0.72 -18.29 3.81
CA CYS A 41 -0.19 -18.80 5.09
C CYS A 41 -0.73 -18.00 6.29
N ALA A 42 -0.98 -16.71 6.14
CA ALA A 42 -1.60 -15.87 7.16
C ALA A 42 -3.10 -16.18 7.36
N GLY A 43 -3.74 -16.88 6.42
CA GLY A 43 -5.16 -17.24 6.46
C GLY A 43 -6.06 -16.31 5.66
N ALA A 44 -5.49 -15.41 4.85
CA ALA A 44 -6.20 -14.53 3.94
C ALA A 44 -6.21 -15.08 2.50
N SER A 45 -6.99 -14.47 1.61
CA SER A 45 -7.13 -14.85 0.21
C SER A 45 -6.51 -13.79 -0.70
N PRO A 46 -5.38 -14.04 -1.40
CA PRO A 46 -4.77 -13.07 -2.30
C PRO A 46 -5.48 -13.03 -3.65
N VAL A 47 -5.61 -11.85 -4.23
CA VAL A 47 -5.96 -11.63 -5.64
C VAL A 47 -4.87 -10.76 -6.27
N MET A 48 -4.33 -11.22 -7.43
CA MET A 48 -3.18 -10.60 -8.11
C MET A 48 -3.61 -10.07 -9.49
N ALA A 49 -4.56 -9.15 -9.51
CA ALA A 49 -5.06 -8.53 -10.74
C ALA A 49 -4.41 -7.15 -10.94
N ASP A 50 -3.94 -6.84 -12.15
CA ASP A 50 -3.29 -5.56 -12.45
C ASP A 50 -3.70 -4.93 -13.81
N GLU A 51 -4.75 -5.47 -14.46
CA GLU A 51 -5.32 -4.86 -15.66
C GLU A 51 -6.26 -3.71 -15.29
N ALA A 52 -6.06 -2.55 -15.93
CA ALA A 52 -6.80 -1.32 -15.63
C ALA A 52 -8.33 -1.47 -15.81
N GLU A 53 -8.76 -2.38 -16.68
CA GLU A 53 -10.18 -2.61 -17.00
C GLU A 53 -10.92 -3.39 -15.90
N GLU A 54 -10.20 -4.19 -15.07
CA GLU A 54 -10.82 -5.03 -14.05
C GLU A 54 -10.53 -4.59 -12.61
N VAL A 55 -9.43 -3.85 -12.36
CA VAL A 55 -8.94 -3.57 -10.99
C VAL A 55 -9.96 -2.85 -10.12
N ALA A 56 -10.84 -2.02 -10.68
CA ALA A 56 -11.88 -1.34 -9.91
C ALA A 56 -12.89 -2.33 -9.34
N GLU A 57 -13.33 -3.29 -10.15
CA GLU A 57 -14.28 -4.33 -9.76
C GLU A 57 -13.65 -5.26 -8.72
N ILE A 58 -12.43 -5.74 -8.99
CA ILE A 58 -11.67 -6.61 -8.07
C ILE A 58 -11.48 -5.91 -6.71
N THR A 59 -11.00 -4.65 -6.70
CA THR A 59 -10.81 -3.90 -5.46
C THR A 59 -12.11 -3.68 -4.70
N SER A 60 -13.21 -3.43 -5.42
CA SER A 60 -14.53 -3.25 -4.81
C SER A 60 -15.03 -4.51 -4.10
N ASN A 61 -14.52 -5.67 -4.43
CA ASN A 61 -14.81 -6.95 -3.77
C ASN A 61 -13.75 -7.37 -2.73
N ALA A 62 -12.62 -6.65 -2.62
CA ALA A 62 -11.55 -6.94 -1.66
C ALA A 62 -11.76 -6.26 -0.31
N ASP A 63 -11.10 -6.76 0.74
CA ASP A 63 -11.13 -6.22 2.11
C ASP A 63 -9.94 -5.30 2.41
N ALA A 64 -8.88 -5.38 1.61
CA ALA A 64 -7.74 -4.46 1.63
C ALA A 64 -7.03 -4.44 0.27
N LEU A 65 -6.27 -3.35 0.02
CA LEU A 65 -5.47 -3.16 -1.18
C LEU A 65 -4.00 -2.97 -0.81
N VAL A 66 -3.10 -3.65 -1.53
CA VAL A 66 -1.64 -3.49 -1.41
C VAL A 66 -1.08 -3.00 -2.73
N LEU A 67 -0.37 -1.89 -2.70
CA LEU A 67 0.31 -1.27 -3.83
C LEU A 67 1.82 -1.30 -3.60
N ASN A 68 2.58 -2.00 -4.45
CA ASN A 68 4.04 -2.07 -4.38
C ASN A 68 4.66 -1.48 -5.66
N LEU A 69 5.52 -0.47 -5.51
CA LEU A 69 6.10 0.28 -6.63
C LEU A 69 7.31 -0.40 -7.28
N GLY A 70 7.62 -1.63 -6.93
CA GLY A 70 8.61 -2.44 -7.64
C GLY A 70 8.15 -2.77 -9.06
N THR A 71 9.10 -2.91 -10.00
CA THR A 71 8.82 -3.20 -11.43
C THR A 71 7.69 -2.34 -12.03
N ILE A 72 7.72 -1.04 -11.71
CA ILE A 72 6.66 -0.12 -12.10
C ILE A 72 6.65 0.11 -13.63
N ALA A 73 5.46 0.18 -14.21
CA ALA A 73 5.21 0.49 -15.60
C ALA A 73 4.02 1.44 -15.71
N LYS A 74 3.89 2.16 -16.82
CA LYS A 74 2.83 3.16 -17.02
C LYS A 74 1.43 2.56 -16.88
N ALA A 75 1.19 1.40 -17.46
CA ALA A 75 -0.09 0.69 -17.33
C ALA A 75 -0.38 0.30 -15.88
N LYS A 76 0.64 -0.20 -15.15
CA LYS A 76 0.50 -0.54 -13.73
C LYS A 76 0.20 0.67 -12.87
N MET A 77 0.82 1.83 -13.13
CA MET A 77 0.50 3.08 -12.41
C MET A 77 -0.97 3.46 -12.59
N GLN A 78 -1.48 3.37 -13.83
CA GLN A 78 -2.89 3.62 -14.11
C GLN A 78 -3.81 2.66 -13.35
N ALA A 79 -3.52 1.37 -13.38
CA ALA A 79 -4.27 0.36 -12.63
C ALA A 79 -4.25 0.62 -11.12
N MET A 80 -3.09 1.00 -10.56
CA MET A 80 -2.94 1.35 -9.15
C MET A 80 -3.79 2.56 -8.74
N GLU A 81 -3.85 3.61 -9.58
CA GLU A 81 -4.70 4.78 -9.32
C GLU A 81 -6.18 4.39 -9.31
N ILE A 82 -6.63 3.64 -10.30
CA ILE A 82 -8.03 3.17 -10.40
C ILE A 82 -8.39 2.31 -9.18
N ALA A 83 -7.54 1.35 -8.82
CA ALA A 83 -7.73 0.49 -7.67
C ALA A 83 -7.76 1.29 -6.35
N ALA A 84 -6.86 2.26 -6.18
CA ALA A 84 -6.80 3.10 -4.98
C ALA A 84 -8.06 3.97 -4.82
N VAL A 85 -8.59 4.52 -5.91
CA VAL A 85 -9.87 5.26 -5.91
C VAL A 85 -11.03 4.33 -5.54
N ALA A 86 -11.09 3.11 -6.09
CA ALA A 86 -12.10 2.12 -5.75
C ALA A 86 -12.03 1.72 -4.26
N ALA A 87 -10.82 1.51 -3.72
CA ALA A 87 -10.59 1.22 -2.31
C ALA A 87 -11.07 2.36 -1.40
N LYS A 88 -10.76 3.62 -1.75
CA LYS A 88 -11.22 4.80 -1.02
C LYS A 88 -12.74 4.90 -1.00
N ASN A 89 -13.38 4.70 -2.14
CA ASN A 89 -14.84 4.74 -2.26
C ASN A 89 -15.52 3.65 -1.43
N LYS A 90 -14.90 2.46 -1.35
CA LYS A 90 -15.37 1.36 -0.50
C LYS A 90 -15.05 1.55 0.98
N GLY A 91 -14.05 2.38 1.32
CA GLY A 91 -13.59 2.60 2.70
C GLY A 91 -12.68 1.49 3.24
N ILE A 92 -11.98 0.76 2.36
CA ILE A 92 -11.00 -0.25 2.76
C ILE A 92 -9.59 0.32 2.85
N ALA A 93 -8.74 -0.32 3.66
CA ALA A 93 -7.36 0.11 3.86
C ALA A 93 -6.51 -0.09 2.60
N VAL A 94 -5.66 0.90 2.30
CA VAL A 94 -4.66 0.85 1.23
C VAL A 94 -3.26 0.93 1.84
N VAL A 95 -2.45 -0.11 1.61
CA VAL A 95 -1.05 -0.17 2.01
C VAL A 95 -0.17 0.15 0.80
N LEU A 96 0.65 1.18 0.91
CA LEU A 96 1.65 1.53 -0.09
C LEU A 96 3.05 1.06 0.36
N ASP A 97 3.70 0.27 -0.48
CA ASP A 97 5.12 -0.10 -0.36
C ASP A 97 5.91 0.69 -1.43
N PRO A 98 6.59 1.80 -1.04
CA PRO A 98 7.18 2.75 -1.97
C PRO A 98 8.58 2.31 -2.43
N VAL A 99 8.71 1.08 -2.89
CA VAL A 99 9.98 0.47 -3.30
C VAL A 99 10.75 1.36 -4.28
N GLY A 100 11.94 1.78 -3.87
CA GLY A 100 12.90 2.48 -4.73
C GLY A 100 12.54 3.93 -5.04
N VAL A 101 11.72 4.60 -4.26
CA VAL A 101 11.40 6.04 -4.41
C VAL A 101 12.64 6.93 -4.29
N MET A 102 13.65 6.51 -3.54
CA MET A 102 14.93 7.23 -3.42
C MET A 102 15.76 7.23 -4.73
N ALA A 103 15.61 6.18 -5.55
CA ALA A 103 16.39 5.98 -6.76
C ALA A 103 15.66 6.38 -8.05
N SER A 104 14.36 6.69 -7.96
CA SER A 104 13.53 6.95 -9.14
C SER A 104 12.56 8.10 -8.91
N LYS A 105 12.79 9.21 -9.62
CA LYS A 105 11.87 10.36 -9.60
C LYS A 105 10.45 9.97 -10.02
N LEU A 106 10.30 9.05 -10.98
CA LEU A 106 9.00 8.56 -11.42
C LEU A 106 8.22 7.93 -10.25
N ARG A 107 8.89 7.05 -9.46
CA ARG A 107 8.27 6.39 -8.31
C ARG A 107 7.94 7.37 -7.20
N LEU A 108 8.86 8.30 -6.94
CA LEU A 108 8.68 9.33 -5.91
C LEU A 108 7.47 10.22 -6.23
N VAL A 109 7.39 10.76 -7.44
CA VAL A 109 6.26 11.60 -7.87
C VAL A 109 4.95 10.84 -7.81
N PHE A 110 4.94 9.58 -8.24
CA PHE A 110 3.75 8.75 -8.20
C PHE A 110 3.30 8.41 -6.77
N ALA A 111 4.23 8.06 -5.89
CA ALA A 111 3.92 7.82 -4.47
C ALA A 111 3.34 9.07 -3.80
N LEU A 112 3.96 10.24 -4.04
CA LEU A 112 3.47 11.51 -3.51
C LEU A 112 2.08 11.88 -4.05
N LYS A 113 1.81 11.59 -5.33
CA LYS A 113 0.48 11.78 -5.91
C LYS A 113 -0.58 10.98 -5.13
N LEU A 114 -0.36 9.68 -4.95
CA LEU A 114 -1.30 8.82 -4.20
C LEU A 114 -1.52 9.29 -2.76
N LEU A 115 -0.44 9.76 -2.11
CA LEU A 115 -0.49 10.29 -0.74
C LEU A 115 -1.27 11.61 -0.66
N ASN A 116 -1.01 12.55 -1.59
CA ASN A 116 -1.65 13.87 -1.59
C ASN A 116 -3.15 13.80 -1.93
N GLU A 117 -3.55 12.82 -2.75
CA GLU A 117 -4.95 12.56 -3.07
C GLU A 117 -5.69 11.80 -1.94
N GLY A 118 -4.98 11.46 -0.85
CA GLY A 118 -5.55 10.74 0.29
C GLY A 118 -6.03 9.33 -0.08
N LEU A 119 -5.30 8.66 -0.98
CA LEU A 119 -5.60 7.32 -1.47
C LEU A 119 -4.88 6.22 -0.68
N VAL A 120 -3.97 6.59 0.24
CA VAL A 120 -3.15 5.66 1.01
C VAL A 120 -3.48 5.77 2.48
N THR A 121 -3.69 4.63 3.14
CA THR A 121 -3.95 4.54 4.59
C THR A 121 -2.68 4.27 5.38
N ILE A 122 -1.79 3.43 4.85
CA ILE A 122 -0.56 2.99 5.51
C ILE A 122 0.58 3.03 4.50
N VAL A 123 1.71 3.62 4.89
CA VAL A 123 2.98 3.48 4.16
C VAL A 123 3.84 2.46 4.90
N ARG A 124 4.29 1.44 4.20
CA ARG A 124 5.20 0.43 4.68
C ARG A 124 6.48 0.47 3.86
N GLY A 125 7.58 0.91 4.44
CA GLY A 125 8.85 1.06 3.76
C GLY A 125 10.03 1.00 4.74
N ASN A 126 11.25 0.92 4.22
CA ASN A 126 12.44 1.10 5.03
C ASN A 126 12.63 2.59 5.40
N TYR A 127 13.58 2.85 6.31
CA TYR A 127 13.82 4.22 6.80
C TYR A 127 14.09 5.23 5.68
N ALA A 128 14.91 4.86 4.72
CA ALA A 128 15.32 5.76 3.66
C ALA A 128 14.16 6.05 2.66
N GLU A 129 13.30 5.08 2.38
CA GLU A 129 12.08 5.27 1.57
C GLU A 129 11.10 6.21 2.27
N CYS A 130 10.87 6.01 3.57
CA CYS A 130 10.01 6.88 4.36
C CYS A 130 10.58 8.30 4.45
N LEU A 131 11.89 8.44 4.66
CA LEU A 131 12.57 9.73 4.72
C LEU A 131 12.44 10.51 3.40
N ALA A 132 12.67 9.86 2.25
CA ALA A 132 12.55 10.48 0.94
C ALA A 132 11.14 11.05 0.69
N LEU A 133 10.09 10.34 1.11
CA LEU A 133 8.71 10.84 1.00
C LEU A 133 8.45 12.04 1.91
N LEU A 134 9.04 12.08 3.11
CA LEU A 134 8.86 13.16 4.08
C LEU A 134 9.61 14.43 3.66
N GLU A 135 10.84 14.32 3.17
CA GLU A 135 11.68 15.44 2.73
C GLU A 135 11.05 16.17 1.55
N GLU A 136 10.64 15.46 0.52
CA GLU A 136 9.98 16.06 -0.65
C GLU A 136 8.62 16.70 -0.29
N LYS A 137 7.90 16.13 0.66
CA LYS A 137 6.67 16.73 1.16
C LYS A 137 6.92 18.01 1.96
N ALA A 138 7.99 18.07 2.75
CA ALA A 138 8.36 19.23 3.56
C ALA A 138 8.87 20.39 2.70
N GLU A 139 9.57 20.12 1.59
CA GLU A 139 10.09 21.14 0.68
C GLU A 139 9.02 21.76 -0.26
N GLY A 140 7.78 21.31 -0.20
CA GLY A 140 6.67 21.86 -0.98
C GLY A 140 6.82 21.68 -2.50
N LYS A 141 7.71 20.81 -2.95
CA LYS A 141 7.95 20.54 -4.37
C LYS A 141 6.90 19.66 -5.05
N GLY A 142 5.91 19.23 -4.33
CA GLY A 142 4.80 18.44 -4.86
C GLY A 142 3.49 19.18 -4.71
N VAL A 143 3.02 19.82 -5.77
CA VAL A 143 1.67 20.34 -6.02
C VAL A 143 0.98 21.04 -4.82
N ASP A 144 0.56 22.28 -5.01
CA ASP A 144 -0.22 23.10 -4.06
C ASP A 144 -1.09 22.29 -3.11
N SER A 145 -0.69 22.19 -1.86
CA SER A 145 -1.44 21.46 -0.85
C SER A 145 -1.97 22.39 0.23
N ASN A 146 -3.16 22.91 0.03
CA ASN A 146 -4.04 23.29 1.12
C ASN A 146 -4.82 22.05 1.58
N GLY A 147 -4.27 21.31 2.53
CA GLY A 147 -4.94 20.17 3.13
C GLY A 147 -4.08 19.47 4.19
N ASN A 148 -4.53 19.46 5.43
CA ASN A 148 -3.92 18.71 6.54
C ASN A 148 -3.99 17.21 6.26
N VAL A 149 -2.87 16.61 5.85
CA VAL A 149 -2.74 15.16 5.55
C VAL A 149 -2.33 14.35 6.80
N THR A 150 -2.46 14.90 7.99
CA THR A 150 -1.98 14.27 9.23
C THR A 150 -2.96 13.36 9.94
N ASP A 151 -4.26 13.45 9.64
CA ASP A 151 -5.27 12.65 10.33
C ASP A 151 -5.59 11.35 9.59
N GLY A 152 -4.79 10.31 9.80
CA GLY A 152 -5.07 8.96 9.34
C GLY A 152 -3.92 8.21 8.68
N LEU A 153 -2.84 8.87 8.27
CA LEU A 153 -1.69 8.19 7.67
C LEU A 153 -0.80 7.56 8.75
N ARG A 154 -0.61 6.26 8.69
CA ARG A 154 0.35 5.53 9.54
C ARG A 154 1.55 5.08 8.71
N ALA A 155 2.74 5.59 9.06
CA ALA A 155 3.99 5.12 8.49
C ALA A 155 4.58 4.02 9.37
N VAL A 156 4.89 2.87 8.78
CA VAL A 156 5.59 1.77 9.43
C VAL A 156 6.95 1.62 8.76
N SER A 157 8.00 2.02 9.47
CA SER A 157 9.38 1.82 9.04
C SER A 157 9.98 0.61 9.74
N TYR A 158 10.75 -0.18 9.00
CA TYR A 158 11.58 -1.27 9.55
C TYR A 158 13.01 -1.10 9.08
N THR A 159 13.93 -1.41 9.99
CA THR A 159 15.38 -1.49 9.68
C THR A 159 15.76 -2.95 9.54
N HIS A 160 16.53 -3.23 8.51
CA HIS A 160 17.23 -4.52 8.35
C HIS A 160 18.54 -4.54 9.11
#